data_27647fdbac76b8e39deb11151427297d
#
_entry.id   27647fdbac76b8e39deb11151427297d
#
_cell.length_a   1.000
_cell.length_b   1.000
_cell.length_c   1.000
_cell.angle_alpha   90.00
_cell.angle_beta   90.00
_cell.angle_gamma   90.00
#
_symmetry.space_group_name_H-M   'P 1'
#
loop_
_entity.id
_entity.type
_entity.pdbx_description
1 polymer ?
#
loop_
_entity_poly.entity_id
_entity_poly.type
_entity_poly.pdbx_seq_one_letter_code
_entity_poly.pdbx_strand_id
1 'polypeptide(L)'
;DEDMKVSLILAKISAKLSAKRLELQMNQKQFAKYLNVSQTMVSKWEKGDYNFTIATLINIFGKLNMDLDIQLSEHRKKIVEKNSEIILFPTQKWEVENKIYRKAPSAS
;
A
#
# COMPACT_ATOMS: atom_id res chain seq x y z
N ASP A 1 -5.68 -1.72 17.95
CA ASP A 1 -7.11 -1.82 17.72
C ASP A 1 -7.36 -1.86 16.22
N GLU A 2 -8.32 -2.68 15.85
CA GLU A 2 -8.56 -2.96 14.45
C GLU A 2 -9.03 -1.73 13.68
N ASP A 3 -9.89 -0.95 14.30
CA ASP A 3 -10.39 0.26 13.64
C ASP A 3 -9.27 1.24 13.38
N MET A 4 -8.34 1.33 14.30
CA MET A 4 -7.21 2.22 14.11
C MET A 4 -6.31 1.75 12.99
N LYS A 5 -6.13 0.43 12.87
CA LYS A 5 -5.31 -0.12 11.79
C LYS A 5 -5.94 0.19 10.43
N VAL A 6 -7.26 0.03 10.35
CA VAL A 6 -7.95 0.35 9.10
C VAL A 6 -7.78 1.82 8.77
N SER A 7 -7.99 2.68 9.76
CA SER A 7 -7.88 4.12 9.54
C SER A 7 -6.49 4.53 9.06
N LEU A 8 -5.47 3.92 9.63
CA LEU A 8 -4.11 4.25 9.22
C LEU A 8 -3.84 3.87 7.78
N ILE A 9 -4.34 2.71 7.36
CA ILE A 9 -4.13 2.28 5.99
C ILE A 9 -4.90 3.16 5.03
N LEU A 10 -6.15 3.48 5.36
CA LEU A 10 -6.93 4.36 4.50
C LEU A 10 -6.29 5.74 4.38
N ALA A 11 -5.75 6.23 5.48
CA ALA A 11 -5.07 7.53 5.46
C ALA A 11 -3.84 7.50 4.59
N LYS A 12 -3.09 6.41 4.61
CA LYS A 12 -1.91 6.28 3.77
C LYS A 12 -2.28 6.29 2.29
N ILE A 13 -3.35 5.58 1.95
CA ILE A 13 -3.81 5.55 0.57
C ILE A 13 -4.23 6.93 0.12
N SER A 14 -5.00 7.61 0.96
CA SER A 14 -5.48 8.95 0.62
C SER A 14 -4.33 9.92 0.46
N ALA A 15 -3.35 9.84 1.34
CA ALA A 15 -2.18 10.71 1.27
C ALA A 15 -1.40 10.46 -0.02
N LYS A 16 -1.28 9.19 -0.42
CA LYS A 16 -0.57 8.87 -1.64
C LYS A 16 -1.30 9.41 -2.86
N LEU A 17 -2.61 9.32 -2.86
CA LEU A 17 -3.39 9.87 -3.97
C LEU A 17 -3.24 11.38 -4.06
N SER A 18 -3.34 12.06 -2.93
CA SER A 18 -3.19 13.51 -2.93
C SER A 18 -1.80 13.93 -3.37
N ALA A 19 -0.78 13.21 -2.90
CA ALA A 19 0.59 13.52 -3.27
C ALA A 19 0.79 13.35 -4.77
N LYS A 20 0.21 12.29 -5.33
CA LYS A 20 0.35 12.04 -6.75
C LYS A 20 -0.36 13.12 -7.56
N ARG A 21 -1.53 13.53 -7.07
CA ARG A 21 -2.27 14.61 -7.73
C ARG A 21 -1.45 15.89 -7.76
N LEU A 22 -0.85 16.23 -6.63
CA LEU A 22 -0.04 17.44 -6.55
C LEU A 22 1.21 17.34 -7.40
N GLU A 23 1.79 16.15 -7.45
CA GLU A 23 2.95 15.92 -8.29
C GLU A 23 2.63 16.19 -9.76
N LEU A 24 1.43 15.80 -10.17
CA LEU A 24 0.98 16.02 -11.53
C LEU A 24 0.47 17.45 -11.75
N GLN A 25 0.49 18.26 -10.70
CA GLN A 25 0.08 19.66 -10.77
C GLN A 25 -1.37 19.79 -11.19
N MET A 26 -2.22 18.94 -10.64
CA MET A 26 -3.64 18.93 -10.96
C MET A 26 -4.45 19.31 -9.74
N ASN A 27 -5.56 20.01 -9.97
CA ASN A 27 -6.55 20.17 -8.91
C ASN A 27 -7.45 18.93 -8.92
N GLN A 28 -8.40 18.86 -7.99
CA GLN A 28 -9.25 17.68 -7.88
C GLN A 28 -10.08 17.45 -9.14
N LYS A 29 -10.53 18.52 -9.74
CA LYS A 29 -11.37 18.41 -10.93
C LYS A 29 -10.56 17.83 -12.09
N GLN A 30 -9.35 18.30 -12.27
CA GLN A 30 -8.49 17.81 -13.33
C GLN A 30 -8.09 16.36 -13.07
N PHE A 31 -7.81 16.05 -11.83
CA PHE A 31 -7.42 14.69 -11.46
C PHE A 31 -8.57 13.72 -11.71
N ALA A 32 -9.80 14.14 -11.38
CA ALA A 32 -10.97 13.33 -11.63
C ALA A 32 -11.11 13.02 -13.12
N LYS A 33 -10.92 14.04 -13.94
CA LYS A 33 -11.00 13.84 -15.37
C LYS A 33 -9.90 12.90 -15.86
N TYR A 34 -8.71 13.09 -15.34
CA TYR A 34 -7.57 12.25 -15.70
C TYR A 34 -7.85 10.78 -15.36
N LEU A 35 -8.46 10.54 -14.21
CA LEU A 35 -8.75 9.18 -13.77
C LEU A 35 -10.10 8.67 -14.27
N ASN A 36 -10.86 9.52 -14.96
CA ASN A 36 -12.18 9.18 -15.49
C ASN A 36 -13.15 8.82 -14.36
N VAL A 37 -13.18 9.65 -13.35
CA VAL A 37 -14.14 9.51 -12.25
C VAL A 37 -14.70 10.90 -11.94
N SER A 38 -15.66 10.97 -11.04
CA SER A 38 -16.25 12.25 -10.68
C SER A 38 -15.36 12.97 -9.69
N GLN A 39 -15.46 14.30 -9.69
CA GLN A 39 -14.72 15.09 -8.72
C GLN A 39 -15.16 14.76 -7.30
N THR A 40 -16.45 14.48 -7.13
CA THR A 40 -16.96 14.08 -5.83
C THR A 40 -16.25 12.84 -5.33
N MET A 41 -15.96 11.90 -6.21
CA MET A 41 -15.28 10.69 -5.84
C MET A 41 -13.84 10.99 -5.40
N VAL A 42 -13.14 11.84 -6.16
CA VAL A 42 -11.77 12.23 -5.77
C VAL A 42 -11.79 12.89 -4.40
N SER A 43 -12.76 13.77 -4.19
CA SER A 43 -12.88 14.44 -2.90
C SER A 43 -13.07 13.44 -1.77
N LYS A 44 -13.91 12.43 -2.00
CA LYS A 44 -14.13 11.41 -0.99
C LYS A 44 -12.85 10.61 -0.71
N TRP A 45 -12.14 10.27 -1.76
CA TRP A 45 -10.90 9.50 -1.61
C TRP A 45 -9.88 10.26 -0.76
N GLU A 46 -9.82 11.57 -0.94
CA GLU A 46 -8.77 12.34 -0.28
C GLU A 46 -9.12 12.75 1.14
N LYS A 47 -10.32 12.44 1.59
CA LYS A 47 -10.68 12.75 2.97
C LYS A 47 -10.01 11.84 3.98
N GLY A 48 -9.55 10.68 3.54
CA GLY A 48 -8.77 9.83 4.43
C GLY A 48 -9.53 8.70 5.07
N ASP A 49 -10.83 8.60 4.83
CA ASP A 49 -11.64 7.56 5.45
C ASP A 49 -12.45 6.74 4.46
N TYR A 50 -12.18 6.91 3.17
CA TYR A 50 -12.90 6.13 2.16
C TYR A 50 -12.38 4.70 2.14
N ASN A 51 -13.30 3.74 2.16
CA ASN A 51 -12.92 2.34 2.18
C ASN A 51 -12.85 1.82 0.75
N PHE A 52 -11.64 1.75 0.24
CA PHE A 52 -11.40 1.29 -1.13
C PHE A 52 -11.49 -0.21 -1.22
N THR A 53 -11.97 -0.69 -2.36
CA THR A 53 -11.76 -2.10 -2.68
C THR A 53 -10.40 -2.24 -3.33
N ILE A 54 -9.86 -3.45 -3.27
CA ILE A 54 -8.58 -3.72 -3.90
C ILE A 54 -8.65 -3.52 -5.41
N ALA A 55 -9.77 -3.93 -6.01
CA ALA A 55 -9.93 -3.73 -7.44
C ALA A 55 -9.89 -2.26 -7.82
N THR A 56 -10.54 -1.43 -7.01
CA THR A 56 -10.53 0.01 -7.26
C THR A 56 -9.12 0.57 -7.13
N LEU A 57 -8.39 0.12 -6.10
CA LEU A 57 -7.03 0.59 -5.91
C LEU A 57 -6.13 0.23 -7.08
N ILE A 58 -6.23 -1.00 -7.55
CA ILE A 58 -5.42 -1.42 -8.68
C ILE A 58 -5.75 -0.59 -9.90
N ASN A 59 -7.02 -0.31 -10.11
CA ASN A 59 -7.45 0.49 -11.24
C ASN A 59 -6.92 1.92 -11.15
N ILE A 60 -7.10 2.55 -9.99
CA ILE A 60 -6.67 3.92 -9.81
C ILE A 60 -5.16 4.05 -9.96
N PHE A 61 -4.43 3.23 -9.21
CA PHE A 61 -2.98 3.35 -9.23
C PHE A 61 -2.39 2.91 -10.54
N GLY A 62 -3.07 1.98 -11.25
CA GLY A 62 -2.62 1.62 -12.58
C GLY A 62 -2.65 2.80 -13.52
N LYS A 63 -3.68 3.63 -13.41
CA LYS A 63 -3.76 4.83 -14.25
C LYS A 63 -2.70 5.84 -13.90
N LEU A 64 -2.12 5.73 -12.72
CA LEU A 64 -1.06 6.62 -12.27
C LEU A 64 0.31 5.99 -12.47
N ASN A 65 0.36 4.89 -13.21
CA ASN A 65 1.61 4.16 -13.46
C ASN A 65 2.24 3.67 -12.19
N MET A 66 1.41 3.21 -11.27
CA MET A 66 1.86 2.69 -10.00
C MET A 66 1.29 1.31 -9.81
N ASP A 67 2.06 0.47 -9.15
CA ASP A 67 1.61 -0.87 -8.81
C ASP A 67 1.18 -0.91 -7.36
N LEU A 68 0.15 -1.69 -7.10
CA LEU A 68 -0.26 -1.94 -5.75
C LEU A 68 0.43 -3.20 -5.27
N ASP A 69 1.18 -3.06 -4.21
CA ASP A 69 1.90 -4.17 -3.64
C ASP A 69 1.48 -4.30 -2.19
N ILE A 70 1.08 -5.49 -1.80
CA ILE A 70 0.62 -5.72 -0.45
C ILE A 70 1.53 -6.73 0.20
N GLN A 71 2.07 -6.35 1.35
CA GLN A 71 2.91 -7.23 2.11
C GLN A 71 2.18 -7.63 3.38
N LEU A 72 2.19 -8.90 3.65
CA LEU A 72 1.59 -9.43 4.85
C LEU A 72 2.71 -9.98 5.71
N SER A 73 2.65 -9.67 6.97
CA SER A 73 3.68 -10.11 7.89
C SER A 73 3.03 -10.69 9.12
N GLU A 74 3.72 -11.63 9.70
CA GLU A 74 3.26 -12.21 10.95
C GLU A 74 3.53 -11.25 12.08
N HIS A 75 2.73 -11.36 13.13
CA HIS A 75 3.00 -10.59 14.32
C HIS A 75 4.40 -10.91 14.79
N ARG A 76 5.13 -9.86 15.11
CA ARG A 76 6.46 -10.02 15.58
C ARG A 76 6.42 -10.70 16.93
N LYS A 77 7.06 -11.83 17.03
CA LYS A 77 7.16 -12.53 18.29
C LYS A 77 8.50 -12.23 18.89
N LYS A 78 8.47 -11.90 20.17
CA LYS A 78 9.71 -11.70 20.84
C LYS A 78 10.30 -13.06 21.11
N ILE A 79 11.45 -13.31 20.58
CA ILE A 79 12.13 -14.57 20.77
C ILE A 79 13.09 -14.42 21.88
N VAL A 80 13.12 -15.43 22.72
CA VAL A 80 14.04 -15.41 23.82
C VAL A 80 15.42 -15.27 23.27
N GLU A 81 16.16 -14.40 23.91
CA GLU A 81 17.49 -14.12 23.51
C GLU A 81 18.37 -15.30 23.84
N LYS A 82 19.08 -15.77 22.88
CA LYS A 82 20.06 -16.81 23.10
C LYS A 82 21.40 -16.26 22.73
N ASN A 83 22.31 -16.37 23.66
CA ASN A 83 23.65 -15.91 23.36
C ASN A 83 23.64 -14.48 22.89
N SER A 84 22.75 -13.70 23.46
CA SER A 84 22.66 -12.29 23.12
C SER A 84 22.22 -12.05 21.71
N GLU A 85 21.61 -13.03 21.10
CA GLU A 85 21.08 -12.84 19.78
C GLU A 85 19.59 -12.72 19.86
N ILE A 86 19.10 -11.70 19.24
CA ILE A 86 17.67 -11.50 19.16
C ILE A 86 17.26 -11.92 17.78
N ILE A 87 16.50 -12.97 17.74
CA ILE A 87 16.01 -13.45 16.48
C ILE A 87 14.61 -12.94 16.32
N LEU A 88 14.44 -12.08 15.37
CA LEU A 88 13.12 -11.56 15.05
C LEU A 88 12.59 -12.37 13.91
N PHE A 89 11.34 -12.73 14.02
CA PHE A 89 10.70 -13.34 12.89
C PHE A 89 10.45 -12.26 11.94
N PRO A 90 11.10 -12.34 10.86
CA PRO A 90 11.15 -11.23 9.99
C PRO A 90 9.85 -11.02 9.31
N THR A 91 9.47 -9.84 9.31
CA THR A 91 8.57 -9.39 8.32
C THR A 91 9.22 -9.59 6.98
N GLN A 92 10.48 -9.97 6.97
CA GLN A 92 11.22 -10.15 5.74
C GLN A 92 11.31 -11.58 5.30
N LYS A 93 10.75 -12.47 6.07
CA LYS A 93 10.81 -13.85 5.70
C LYS A 93 10.26 -14.06 4.31
N TRP A 94 9.18 -13.41 4.02
CA TRP A 94 8.57 -13.52 2.71
C TRP A 94 9.51 -13.00 1.64
N GLU A 95 10.19 -11.92 1.93
CA GLU A 95 11.11 -11.37 0.96
C GLU A 95 12.27 -12.29 0.68
N VAL A 96 12.77 -12.92 1.71
CA VAL A 96 13.88 -13.86 1.52
C VAL A 96 13.44 -15.01 0.65
N GLU A 97 12.31 -15.57 0.97
CA GLU A 97 11.80 -16.68 0.19
C GLU A 97 11.53 -16.28 -1.24
N ASN A 98 11.00 -15.11 -1.40
CA ASN A 98 10.68 -14.62 -2.72
C ASN A 98 11.93 -14.43 -3.55
N LYS A 99 12.99 -13.95 -2.95
CA LYS A 99 14.24 -13.79 -3.65
C LYS A 99 14.80 -15.12 -4.09
N ILE A 100 14.70 -16.10 -3.22
CA ILE A 100 15.21 -17.41 -3.54
C ILE A 100 14.45 -18.01 -4.71
N TYR A 101 13.15 -17.90 -4.66
CA TYR A 101 12.35 -18.47 -5.73
C TYR A 101 12.53 -17.75 -7.02
N ARG A 102 12.72 -16.48 -6.97
CA ARG A 102 12.94 -15.74 -8.20
C ARG A 102 14.20 -16.14 -8.87
N LYS A 103 15.18 -16.47 -8.08
CA LYS A 103 16.40 -16.93 -8.67
C LYS A 103 16.22 -18.31 -9.20
N ALA A 104 15.39 -19.00 -8.57
CA ALA A 104 15.11 -20.27 -9.05
C ALA A 104 14.26 -20.11 -10.23
N PRO A 105 13.77 -19.46 -10.41
CA PRO A 105 13.07 -19.45 -11.46
C PRO A 105 13.12 -18.29 -12.14
N SER A 106 13.37 -18.32 -11.54
CA SER A 106 13.53 -17.84 -11.56
C SER A 106 13.63 -17.61 -11.70
N ALA A 107 13.37 -17.91 -12.07
CA ALA A 107 13.60 -17.73 -11.68
C ALA A 107 13.74 -17.45 -11.60
N SER A 108 13.57 -17.39 -11.93
CA SER A 108 13.73 -17.05 -11.49
C SER A 108 14.02 -16.66 -11.62
#